data_451efa65fb4812dfbbd86c89fc92d662
#
_entry.id   451efa65fb4812dfbbd86c89fc92d662
#
_cell.length_a   1.000
_cell.length_b   1.000
_cell.length_c   1.000
_cell.angle_alpha   90.00
_cell.angle_beta   90.00
_cell.angle_gamma   90.00
#
_symmetry.space_group_name_H-M   'P 1'
#
loop_
_entity.id
_entity.type
_entity.pdbx_description
1 polymer ?
#
loop_
_entity_poly.entity_id
_entity_poly.type
_entity_poly.pdbx_seq_one_letter_code
_entity_poly.pdbx_strand_id
1 'polypeptide(L)'
;EVGVNFAYNKNKITKLSVGDDKDTKSVNGMTVHMVGHAANMYYVYEQIYDENGKPIEGLYKDRNNDGQINEQDLRPYNKSSPDVTLGLNTRLNWKAWDLSIAGHGSFGTYNYNAIAANHAGLSPTTIYASESLSNRVKSAFDTNFQIAQPLSDYYVQNASFFRIDNIVLGWSFKNSKRIPFNGRIYGSVQNPFVFTKYKGVDPEVFGGYDGTLYPRPMTFLLGVNLNF
;
A
#
# COMPACT_ATOMS: atom_id res chain seq x y z
N GLU A 1 7.65 -1.36 29.34
CA GLU A 1 8.35 -2.20 28.36
C GLU A 1 8.08 -1.64 26.97
N VAL A 2 9.17 -1.51 26.18
CA VAL A 2 9.08 -1.07 24.78
C VAL A 2 9.95 -2.04 23.96
N GLY A 3 9.40 -2.60 22.90
CA GLY A 3 10.09 -3.45 21.95
C GLY A 3 10.07 -2.81 20.57
N VAL A 4 11.22 -2.80 19.89
CA VAL A 4 11.36 -2.30 18.52
C VAL A 4 12.08 -3.35 17.69
N ASN A 5 11.52 -3.69 16.54
CA ASN A 5 12.13 -4.54 15.55
C ASN A 5 12.41 -3.73 14.29
N PHE A 6 13.59 -3.87 13.75
CA PHE A 6 14.00 -3.19 12.53
C PHE A 6 14.65 -4.20 11.57
N ALA A 7 14.25 -4.19 10.32
CA ALA A 7 14.91 -4.95 9.27
C ALA A 7 15.11 -4.08 8.02
N TYR A 8 16.29 -4.19 7.43
CA TYR A 8 16.65 -3.58 6.16
C TYR A 8 16.94 -4.67 5.13
N ASN A 9 16.30 -4.58 3.98
CA ASN A 9 16.48 -5.53 2.88
C ASN A 9 16.61 -4.79 1.54
N LYS A 10 17.68 -5.10 0.82
CA LYS A 10 17.88 -4.61 -0.55
C LYS A 10 18.30 -5.79 -1.42
N ASN A 11 17.57 -6.01 -2.50
CA ASN A 11 17.88 -7.07 -3.44
C ASN A 11 18.24 -6.53 -4.82
N LYS A 12 18.97 -7.35 -5.59
CA LYS A 12 19.34 -7.08 -6.96
C LYS A 12 19.45 -8.40 -7.72
N ILE A 13 18.80 -8.50 -8.88
CA ILE A 13 18.92 -9.65 -9.75
C ILE A 13 20.29 -9.57 -10.44
N THR A 14 21.11 -10.58 -10.27
CA THR A 14 22.43 -10.67 -10.88
C THR A 14 22.42 -11.52 -12.16
N LYS A 15 21.50 -12.49 -12.24
CA LYS A 15 21.38 -13.43 -13.35
C LYS A 15 19.93 -13.91 -13.47
N LEU A 16 19.45 -14.10 -14.69
CA LEU A 16 18.24 -14.82 -15.00
C LEU A 16 18.58 -16.13 -15.72
N SER A 17 17.72 -17.15 -15.60
CA SER A 17 17.92 -18.46 -16.23
C SER A 17 17.97 -18.43 -17.75
N VAL A 18 17.51 -17.35 -18.36
CA VAL A 18 17.42 -17.18 -19.82
C VAL A 18 18.69 -16.55 -20.43
N GLY A 19 19.62 -16.01 -19.60
CA GLY A 19 20.87 -15.41 -20.08
C GLY A 19 21.52 -14.54 -19.02
N ASP A 20 22.73 -14.05 -19.32
CA ASP A 20 23.54 -13.20 -18.43
C ASP A 20 23.55 -11.72 -18.89
N ASP A 21 22.88 -11.40 -19.99
CA ASP A 21 22.84 -10.06 -20.53
C ASP A 21 22.07 -9.11 -19.61
N LYS A 22 22.55 -7.88 -19.49
CA LYS A 22 21.90 -6.83 -18.67
C LYS A 22 20.50 -6.49 -19.20
N ASP A 23 20.25 -6.72 -20.48
CA ASP A 23 18.97 -6.50 -21.12
C ASP A 23 18.01 -7.69 -20.98
N THR A 24 18.47 -8.80 -20.38
CA THR A 24 17.62 -9.96 -20.14
C THR A 24 16.54 -9.62 -19.12
N LYS A 25 15.29 -9.78 -19.55
CA LYS A 25 14.11 -9.48 -18.73
C LYS A 25 13.07 -10.58 -18.81
N SER A 26 12.32 -10.75 -17.74
CA SER A 26 11.11 -11.58 -17.68
C SER A 26 9.96 -10.73 -17.22
N VAL A 27 8.97 -10.51 -18.07
CA VAL A 27 7.79 -9.68 -17.77
C VAL A 27 6.68 -10.58 -17.23
N ASN A 28 6.07 -10.16 -16.13
CA ASN A 28 4.92 -10.82 -15.51
C ASN A 28 3.82 -9.79 -15.25
N GLY A 29 2.91 -9.63 -16.20
CA GLY A 29 1.88 -8.60 -16.15
C GLY A 29 2.47 -7.20 -16.05
N MET A 30 2.25 -6.52 -14.93
CA MET A 30 2.73 -5.15 -14.68
C MET A 30 4.12 -5.09 -14.06
N THR A 31 4.76 -6.21 -13.79
CA THR A 31 6.07 -6.26 -13.15
C THR A 31 7.11 -6.91 -14.03
N VAL A 32 8.36 -6.60 -13.78
CA VAL A 32 9.50 -7.13 -14.53
C VAL A 32 10.60 -7.59 -13.57
N HIS A 33 11.21 -8.70 -13.92
CA HIS A 33 12.51 -9.13 -13.42
C HIS A 33 13.55 -8.80 -14.47
N MET A 34 14.48 -7.94 -14.16
CA MET A 34 15.55 -7.51 -15.07
C MET A 34 16.91 -7.57 -14.37
N VAL A 35 17.91 -8.09 -15.06
CA VAL A 35 19.29 -8.13 -14.54
C VAL A 35 19.76 -6.71 -14.22
N GLY A 36 20.38 -6.55 -13.05
CA GLY A 36 20.84 -5.25 -12.57
C GLY A 36 19.82 -4.46 -11.76
N HIS A 37 18.58 -4.91 -11.69
CA HIS A 37 17.47 -4.27 -10.98
C HIS A 37 16.96 -5.13 -9.81
N ALA A 38 16.13 -4.52 -8.95
CA ALA A 38 15.44 -5.27 -7.90
C ALA A 38 14.40 -6.22 -8.51
N ALA A 39 14.03 -7.26 -7.77
CA ALA A 39 12.95 -8.14 -8.18
C ALA A 39 11.58 -7.42 -8.11
N ASN A 40 10.65 -7.80 -8.98
CA ASN A 40 9.27 -7.30 -9.03
C ASN A 40 9.17 -5.76 -9.12
N MET A 41 10.00 -5.15 -9.99
CA MET A 41 9.81 -3.73 -10.33
C MET A 41 8.60 -3.58 -11.25
N TYR A 42 7.87 -2.47 -11.12
CA TYR A 42 6.82 -2.12 -12.06
C TYR A 42 7.43 -1.89 -13.44
N TYR A 43 6.72 -2.31 -14.48
CA TYR A 43 7.13 -2.15 -15.88
C TYR A 43 6.11 -1.26 -16.57
N VAL A 44 6.40 0.04 -16.63
CA VAL A 44 5.43 1.10 -16.91
C VAL A 44 6.01 2.16 -17.84
N TYR A 45 5.11 2.90 -18.51
CA TYR A 45 5.47 4.07 -19.29
C TYR A 45 5.82 5.26 -18.39
N GLU A 46 6.77 6.09 -18.82
CA GLU A 46 7.11 7.35 -18.18
C GLU A 46 6.13 8.43 -18.63
N GLN A 47 5.30 8.90 -17.71
CA GLN A 47 4.30 9.94 -17.97
C GLN A 47 4.95 11.27 -18.29
N ILE A 48 4.38 12.02 -19.25
CA ILE A 48 4.74 13.41 -19.52
C ILE A 48 3.73 14.33 -18.83
N TYR A 49 4.23 15.44 -18.29
CA TYR A 49 3.47 16.41 -17.53
C TYR A 49 3.50 17.78 -18.21
N ASP A 50 2.47 18.56 -18.03
CA ASP A 50 2.43 19.97 -18.44
C ASP A 50 3.26 20.87 -17.50
N GLU A 51 3.32 22.17 -17.83
CA GLU A 51 4.06 23.17 -17.04
C GLU A 51 3.56 23.33 -15.60
N ASN A 52 2.32 22.90 -15.32
CA ASN A 52 1.70 22.94 -13.99
C ASN A 52 1.89 21.61 -13.22
N GLY A 53 2.62 20.64 -13.80
CA GLY A 53 2.82 19.32 -13.19
C GLY A 53 1.61 18.39 -13.31
N LYS A 54 0.66 18.68 -14.22
CA LYS A 54 -0.49 17.82 -14.47
C LYS A 54 -0.14 16.82 -15.58
N PRO A 55 -0.47 15.52 -15.40
CA PRO A 55 -0.17 14.51 -16.42
C PRO A 55 -1.03 14.77 -17.69
N ILE A 56 -0.38 14.64 -18.85
CA ILE A 56 -1.05 14.80 -20.15
C ILE A 56 -1.54 13.43 -20.61
N GLU A 57 -2.83 13.36 -20.97
CA GLU A 57 -3.47 12.14 -21.41
C GLU A 57 -2.80 11.54 -22.64
N GLY A 58 -2.48 10.23 -22.57
CA GLY A 58 -1.91 9.48 -23.69
C GLY A 58 -0.49 9.87 -24.10
N LEU A 59 0.16 10.79 -23.36
CA LEU A 59 1.48 11.26 -23.72
C LEU A 59 2.54 10.66 -22.80
N TYR A 60 3.38 9.82 -23.37
CA TYR A 60 4.48 9.13 -22.70
C TYR A 60 5.82 9.45 -23.37
N LYS A 61 6.91 9.24 -22.65
CA LYS A 61 8.24 9.45 -23.16
C LYS A 61 8.62 8.33 -24.13
N ASP A 62 8.94 8.73 -25.36
CA ASP A 62 9.61 7.89 -26.35
C ASP A 62 11.06 7.67 -25.90
N ARG A 63 11.38 6.45 -25.48
CA ARG A 63 12.68 6.12 -24.88
C ARG A 63 13.69 5.65 -25.91
N ASN A 64 13.23 5.01 -26.98
CA ASN A 64 14.09 4.54 -28.06
C ASN A 64 14.21 5.56 -29.21
N ASN A 65 13.41 6.65 -29.17
CA ASN A 65 13.34 7.74 -30.16
C ASN A 65 12.95 7.23 -31.56
N ASP A 66 12.01 6.27 -31.63
CA ASP A 66 11.51 5.73 -32.90
C ASP A 66 10.23 6.48 -33.39
N GLY A 67 9.74 7.43 -32.62
CA GLY A 67 8.53 8.22 -32.89
C GLY A 67 7.23 7.49 -32.63
N GLN A 68 7.27 6.33 -31.97
CA GLN A 68 6.09 5.53 -31.61
C GLN A 68 6.12 5.17 -30.13
N ILE A 69 5.00 5.24 -29.45
CA ILE A 69 4.88 4.77 -28.06
C ILE A 69 4.39 3.32 -28.08
N ASN A 70 5.24 2.40 -27.65
CA ASN A 70 4.96 0.97 -27.64
C ASN A 70 5.69 0.26 -26.48
N GLU A 71 5.64 -1.09 -26.42
CA GLU A 71 6.24 -1.86 -25.32
C GLU A 71 7.76 -1.66 -25.14
N GLN A 72 8.46 -1.11 -26.13
CA GLN A 72 9.88 -0.82 -26.04
C GLN A 72 10.18 0.42 -25.20
N ASP A 73 9.15 1.26 -24.93
CA ASP A 73 9.24 2.45 -24.07
C ASP A 73 8.95 2.16 -22.61
N LEU A 74 8.49 0.94 -22.30
CA LEU A 74 8.31 0.52 -20.92
C LEU A 74 9.64 0.47 -20.18
N ARG A 75 9.63 0.90 -18.94
CA ARG A 75 10.83 0.91 -18.08
C ARG A 75 10.57 0.27 -16.71
N PRO A 76 11.60 -0.32 -16.09
CA PRO A 76 11.49 -0.70 -14.68
C PRO A 76 11.41 0.58 -13.82
N TYR A 77 10.40 0.63 -12.94
CA TYR A 77 10.13 1.79 -12.10
C TYR A 77 9.67 1.35 -10.73
N ASN A 78 10.42 1.70 -9.69
CA ASN A 78 10.11 1.37 -8.30
C ASN A 78 9.72 -0.12 -8.08
N LYS A 79 9.47 -0.52 -6.85
CA LYS A 79 9.14 -1.90 -6.47
C LYS A 79 8.11 -1.93 -5.36
N SER A 80 7.34 -3.02 -5.27
CA SER A 80 6.36 -3.24 -4.22
C SER A 80 6.96 -3.71 -2.89
N SER A 81 8.15 -4.31 -2.92
CA SER A 81 8.80 -4.78 -1.70
C SER A 81 9.45 -3.63 -0.93
N PRO A 82 9.29 -3.54 0.40
CA PRO A 82 9.90 -2.50 1.21
C PRO A 82 11.42 -2.64 1.29
N ASP A 83 12.11 -1.51 1.48
CA ASP A 83 13.53 -1.48 1.86
C ASP A 83 13.69 -1.62 3.37
N VAL A 84 12.76 -1.05 4.14
CA VAL A 84 12.80 -1.06 5.59
C VAL A 84 11.45 -1.53 6.13
N THR A 85 11.50 -2.43 7.11
CA THR A 85 10.34 -2.78 7.94
C THR A 85 10.62 -2.47 9.39
N LEU A 86 9.62 -1.96 10.09
CA LEU A 86 9.65 -1.56 11.48
C LEU A 86 8.49 -2.21 12.22
N GLY A 87 8.78 -2.84 13.37
CA GLY A 87 7.76 -3.27 14.32
C GLY A 87 7.92 -2.54 15.65
N LEU A 88 6.83 -2.12 16.24
CA LEU A 88 6.77 -1.46 17.55
C LEU A 88 5.77 -2.18 18.42
N ASN A 89 6.17 -2.51 19.65
CA ASN A 89 5.25 -2.92 20.70
C ASN A 89 5.59 -2.18 22.00
N THR A 90 4.55 -1.81 22.74
CA THR A 90 4.69 -1.10 23.99
C THR A 90 3.72 -1.68 24.99
N ARG A 91 4.19 -1.91 26.22
CA ARG A 91 3.35 -2.31 27.34
C ARG A 91 3.68 -1.45 28.57
N LEU A 92 2.65 -0.77 29.05
CA LEU A 92 2.70 0.08 30.22
C LEU A 92 1.78 -0.52 31.30
N ASN A 93 2.29 -0.68 32.51
CA ASN A 93 1.51 -1.10 33.66
C ASN A 93 1.59 0.00 34.72
N TRP A 94 0.43 0.47 35.19
CA TRP A 94 0.36 1.45 36.25
C TRP A 94 -0.77 1.09 37.23
N LYS A 95 -0.36 0.65 38.42
CA LYS A 95 -1.28 0.14 39.46
C LYS A 95 -2.16 -1.00 38.91
N ALA A 96 -3.47 -0.75 38.78
CA ALA A 96 -4.46 -1.69 38.27
C ALA A 96 -4.68 -1.58 36.75
N TRP A 97 -4.05 -0.63 36.07
CA TRP A 97 -4.20 -0.38 34.64
C TRP A 97 -3.06 -0.97 33.84
N ASP A 98 -3.37 -1.49 32.70
CA ASP A 98 -2.42 -1.90 31.65
C ASP A 98 -2.81 -1.31 30.31
N LEU A 99 -1.84 -0.78 29.59
CA LEU A 99 -1.97 -0.29 28.21
C LEU A 99 -0.99 -1.04 27.33
N SER A 100 -1.47 -1.59 26.23
CA SER A 100 -0.65 -2.21 25.20
C SER A 100 -0.90 -1.55 23.84
N ILE A 101 0.16 -1.23 23.12
CA ILE A 101 0.09 -0.70 21.77
C ILE A 101 1.04 -1.52 20.90
N ALA A 102 0.53 -2.01 19.76
CA ALA A 102 1.34 -2.66 18.74
C ALA A 102 1.15 -1.95 17.41
N GLY A 103 2.21 -1.89 16.63
CA GLY A 103 2.19 -1.28 15.31
C GLY A 103 3.35 -1.76 14.45
N HIS A 104 3.21 -1.57 13.15
CA HIS A 104 4.26 -1.88 12.20
C HIS A 104 4.32 -0.86 11.08
N GLY A 105 5.43 -0.84 10.35
CA GLY A 105 5.62 0.03 9.21
C GLY A 105 6.46 -0.60 8.12
N SER A 106 6.23 -0.16 6.90
CA SER A 106 7.00 -0.51 5.72
C SER A 106 7.38 0.76 4.97
N PHE A 107 8.65 0.88 4.60
CA PHE A 107 9.18 2.08 3.96
C PHE A 107 9.97 1.72 2.71
N GLY A 108 9.94 2.61 1.71
CA GLY A 108 10.54 2.35 0.41
C GLY A 108 9.72 1.39 -0.46
N THR A 109 8.45 1.19 -0.12
CA THR A 109 7.49 0.41 -0.89
C THR A 109 6.63 1.31 -1.78
N TYR A 110 6.23 0.79 -2.94
CA TYR A 110 5.35 1.46 -3.88
C TYR A 110 4.20 0.52 -4.27
N ASN A 111 3.02 1.10 -4.50
CA ASN A 111 1.87 0.37 -5.02
C ASN A 111 1.41 0.99 -6.33
N TYR A 112 0.96 0.13 -7.24
CA TYR A 112 0.19 0.56 -8.39
C TYR A 112 -1.27 0.71 -7.98
N ASN A 113 -1.77 1.95 -8.02
CA ASN A 113 -3.15 2.28 -7.69
C ASN A 113 -4.07 1.93 -8.88
N ALA A 114 -4.42 0.65 -8.98
CA ALA A 114 -5.22 0.13 -10.09
C ALA A 114 -6.66 0.68 -10.06
N ILE A 115 -7.19 0.97 -8.87
CA ILE A 115 -8.51 1.59 -8.74
C ILE A 115 -8.50 2.97 -9.40
N ALA A 116 -7.50 3.79 -9.09
CA ALA A 116 -7.38 5.10 -9.71
C ALA A 116 -7.16 5.00 -11.22
N ALA A 117 -6.29 4.08 -11.67
CA ALA A 117 -5.99 3.89 -13.09
C ALA A 117 -7.21 3.45 -13.90
N ASN A 118 -7.95 2.46 -13.40
CA ASN A 118 -9.10 1.87 -14.10
C ASN A 118 -10.33 2.77 -14.10
N HIS A 119 -10.47 3.63 -13.08
CA HIS A 119 -11.61 4.54 -12.93
C HIS A 119 -11.28 6.01 -13.23
N ALA A 120 -10.15 6.27 -13.94
CA ALA A 120 -9.73 7.62 -14.29
C ALA A 120 -10.55 8.24 -15.43
N GLY A 121 -11.10 7.44 -16.34
CA GLY A 121 -11.79 7.93 -17.53
C GLY A 121 -13.10 8.67 -17.20
N LEU A 122 -13.27 9.88 -17.74
CA LEU A 122 -14.43 10.73 -17.56
C LEU A 122 -15.28 10.89 -18.83
N SER A 123 -14.96 10.18 -19.91
CA SER A 123 -15.79 10.24 -21.13
C SER A 123 -17.19 9.66 -20.89
N PRO A 124 -18.21 10.15 -21.59
CA PRO A 124 -19.57 9.60 -21.49
C PRO A 124 -19.62 8.08 -21.72
N THR A 125 -18.88 7.58 -22.69
CA THR A 125 -18.79 6.14 -23.00
C THR A 125 -18.18 5.32 -21.86
N THR A 126 -17.31 5.92 -21.06
CA THR A 126 -16.70 5.27 -19.90
C THR A 126 -17.61 5.31 -18.67
N ILE A 127 -18.35 6.42 -18.49
CA ILE A 127 -19.27 6.61 -17.36
C ILE A 127 -20.54 5.77 -17.53
N TYR A 128 -21.07 5.69 -18.78
CA TYR A 128 -22.29 4.95 -19.12
C TYR A 128 -21.99 3.57 -19.74
N ALA A 129 -20.93 2.92 -19.30
CA ALA A 129 -20.62 1.59 -19.80
C ALA A 129 -21.76 0.60 -19.47
N SER A 130 -22.17 -0.19 -20.47
CA SER A 130 -23.15 -1.27 -20.31
C SER A 130 -24.50 -0.81 -19.71
N GLU A 131 -25.03 0.32 -20.17
CA GLU A 131 -26.36 0.85 -19.75
C GLU A 131 -26.48 1.20 -18.26
N SER A 132 -25.37 1.24 -17.52
CA SER A 132 -25.35 1.60 -16.11
C SER A 132 -24.32 2.70 -15.83
N LEU A 133 -24.67 3.57 -14.86
CA LEU A 133 -23.73 4.54 -14.31
C LEU A 133 -22.66 3.82 -13.49
N SER A 134 -21.39 4.10 -13.78
CA SER A 134 -20.29 3.61 -12.95
C SER A 134 -19.64 4.76 -12.16
N ASN A 135 -19.34 4.49 -10.88
CA ASN A 135 -18.66 5.45 -10.03
C ASN A 135 -17.24 5.72 -10.54
N ARG A 136 -16.79 6.95 -10.31
CA ARG A 136 -15.41 7.38 -10.57
C ARG A 136 -14.73 7.76 -9.27
N VAL A 137 -13.42 7.54 -9.23
CA VAL A 137 -12.60 7.99 -8.10
C VAL A 137 -12.45 9.49 -8.12
N LYS A 138 -12.40 10.12 -6.93
CA LYS A 138 -12.23 11.57 -6.82
C LYS A 138 -10.99 12.08 -7.57
N SER A 139 -9.90 11.30 -7.55
CA SER A 139 -8.66 11.65 -8.25
C SER A 139 -8.77 11.70 -9.78
N ALA A 140 -9.85 11.17 -10.38
CA ALA A 140 -10.09 11.31 -11.81
C ALA A 140 -10.27 12.78 -12.23
N PHE A 141 -10.81 13.61 -11.33
CA PHE A 141 -10.97 15.05 -11.56
C PHE A 141 -9.65 15.82 -11.46
N ASP A 142 -8.62 15.26 -10.84
CA ASP A 142 -7.29 15.87 -10.80
C ASP A 142 -6.60 15.79 -12.18
N THR A 143 -6.86 14.71 -12.93
CA THR A 143 -6.29 14.48 -14.27
C THR A 143 -7.19 14.97 -15.40
N ASN A 144 -8.51 14.85 -15.26
CA ASN A 144 -9.52 15.05 -16.30
C ASN A 144 -9.32 14.18 -17.55
N PHE A 145 -8.77 12.99 -17.38
CA PHE A 145 -8.60 12.06 -18.49
C PHE A 145 -9.96 11.59 -19.03
N GLN A 146 -10.07 11.50 -20.34
CA GLN A 146 -11.28 10.98 -20.98
C GLN A 146 -11.31 9.45 -20.97
N ILE A 147 -10.15 8.81 -21.09
CA ILE A 147 -9.98 7.36 -21.06
C ILE A 147 -8.98 6.95 -19.98
N ALA A 148 -9.08 5.72 -19.51
CA ALA A 148 -8.11 5.16 -18.58
C ALA A 148 -6.71 5.11 -19.20
N GLN A 149 -5.68 5.38 -18.39
CA GLN A 149 -4.28 5.39 -18.79
C GLN A 149 -3.52 4.24 -18.07
N PRO A 150 -3.79 2.97 -18.41
CA PRO A 150 -3.11 1.86 -17.76
C PRO A 150 -1.61 1.91 -18.05
N LEU A 151 -0.81 1.33 -17.15
CA LEU A 151 0.65 1.27 -17.25
C LEU A 151 1.38 2.62 -17.19
N SER A 152 0.71 3.72 -16.85
CA SER A 152 1.39 4.98 -16.53
C SER A 152 2.06 4.91 -15.15
N ASP A 153 3.31 5.39 -15.04
CA ASP A 153 4.03 5.51 -13.77
C ASP A 153 3.38 6.52 -12.80
N TYR A 154 2.47 7.37 -13.30
CA TYR A 154 1.63 8.26 -12.48
C TYR A 154 0.86 7.50 -11.40
N TYR A 155 0.44 6.26 -11.68
CA TYR A 155 -0.31 5.43 -10.75
C TYR A 155 0.58 4.57 -9.84
N VAL A 156 1.90 4.55 -10.07
CA VAL A 156 2.87 3.92 -9.15
C VAL A 156 3.21 4.91 -8.04
N GLN A 157 2.56 4.79 -6.91
CA GLN A 157 2.61 5.74 -5.81
C GLN A 157 3.40 5.21 -4.63
N ASN A 158 4.09 6.10 -3.91
CA ASN A 158 4.76 5.72 -2.66
C ASN A 158 3.73 5.25 -1.64
N ALA A 159 3.86 4.01 -1.22
CA ALA A 159 2.98 3.32 -0.28
C ALA A 159 3.66 3.07 1.07
N SER A 160 4.72 3.82 1.38
CA SER A 160 5.33 3.78 2.71
C SER A 160 4.30 4.17 3.77
N PHE A 161 4.26 3.40 4.87
CA PHE A 161 3.28 3.62 5.93
C PHE A 161 3.82 3.23 7.29
N PHE A 162 3.17 3.73 8.33
CA PHE A 162 3.20 3.19 9.68
C PHE A 162 1.76 3.00 10.18
N ARG A 163 1.45 1.81 10.65
CA ARG A 163 0.12 1.43 11.14
C ARG A 163 0.17 1.12 12.62
N ILE A 164 -0.82 1.61 13.36
CA ILE A 164 -1.14 1.09 14.69
C ILE A 164 -2.10 -0.08 14.49
N ASP A 165 -1.66 -1.27 14.84
CA ASP A 165 -2.44 -2.49 14.63
C ASP A 165 -3.48 -2.69 15.71
N ASN A 166 -3.06 -2.43 16.96
CA ASN A 166 -3.90 -2.69 18.11
C ASN A 166 -3.55 -1.76 19.28
N ILE A 167 -4.58 -1.28 19.97
CA ILE A 167 -4.49 -0.60 21.25
C ILE A 167 -5.39 -1.34 22.23
N VAL A 168 -4.83 -1.79 23.35
CA VAL A 168 -5.58 -2.47 24.42
C VAL A 168 -5.40 -1.69 25.71
N LEU A 169 -6.51 -1.31 26.34
CA LEU A 169 -6.54 -0.73 27.69
C LEU A 169 -7.28 -1.71 28.62
N GLY A 170 -6.61 -2.17 29.65
CA GLY A 170 -7.12 -3.09 30.63
C GLY A 170 -7.14 -2.48 32.05
N TRP A 171 -8.10 -2.92 32.83
CA TRP A 171 -8.18 -2.65 34.26
C TRP A 171 -8.39 -3.95 35.02
N SER A 172 -7.47 -4.23 35.97
CA SER A 172 -7.44 -5.43 36.77
C SER A 172 -7.94 -5.13 38.18
N PHE A 173 -8.81 -5.95 38.71
CA PHE A 173 -9.29 -5.88 40.09
C PHE A 173 -8.97 -7.17 40.85
N LYS A 174 -8.71 -7.04 42.12
CA LYS A 174 -8.43 -8.17 43.04
C LYS A 174 -9.69 -8.51 43.81
N ASN A 175 -9.70 -9.76 44.27
CA ASN A 175 -10.76 -10.22 45.13
C ASN A 175 -10.90 -9.33 46.38
N SER A 176 -12.13 -9.13 46.84
CA SER A 176 -12.49 -8.38 48.02
C SER A 176 -13.67 -9.01 48.71
N LYS A 177 -14.04 -8.53 49.92
CA LYS A 177 -15.25 -9.03 50.62
C LYS A 177 -16.54 -8.95 49.80
N ARG A 178 -16.62 -8.06 48.79
CA ARG A 178 -17.78 -7.86 47.92
C ARG A 178 -17.67 -8.60 46.60
N ILE A 179 -16.46 -8.87 46.14
CA ILE A 179 -16.17 -9.53 44.87
C ILE A 179 -15.21 -10.69 45.16
N PRO A 180 -15.70 -11.94 45.22
CA PRO A 180 -14.92 -13.10 45.69
C PRO A 180 -13.95 -13.66 44.63
N PHE A 181 -13.67 -12.93 43.56
CA PHE A 181 -12.77 -13.35 42.46
C PHE A 181 -11.89 -12.19 42.01
N ASN A 182 -10.81 -12.55 41.33
CA ASN A 182 -9.97 -11.59 40.60
C ASN A 182 -10.49 -11.46 39.19
N GLY A 183 -10.27 -10.30 38.57
CA GLY A 183 -10.68 -10.14 37.18
C GLY A 183 -9.97 -9.00 36.49
N ARG A 184 -10.14 -8.98 35.17
CA ARG A 184 -9.66 -7.92 34.29
C ARG A 184 -10.76 -7.60 33.27
N ILE A 185 -11.09 -6.33 33.16
CA ILE A 185 -11.94 -5.78 32.11
C ILE A 185 -11.02 -5.06 31.14
N TYR A 186 -11.21 -5.25 29.85
CA TYR A 186 -10.39 -4.59 28.85
C TYR A 186 -11.19 -4.18 27.62
N GLY A 187 -10.77 -3.07 27.02
CA GLY A 187 -11.19 -2.63 25.69
C GLY A 187 -10.03 -2.74 24.72
N SER A 188 -10.32 -3.08 23.49
CA SER A 188 -9.33 -3.14 22.40
C SER A 188 -9.89 -2.46 21.16
N VAL A 189 -9.01 -1.74 20.46
CA VAL A 189 -9.29 -1.17 19.14
C VAL A 189 -8.26 -1.73 18.17
N GLN A 190 -8.73 -2.38 17.11
CA GLN A 190 -7.90 -2.90 16.03
C GLN A 190 -7.94 -1.97 14.82
N ASN A 191 -6.80 -1.81 14.14
CA ASN A 191 -6.62 -0.94 12.96
C ASN A 191 -7.08 0.51 13.18
N PRO A 192 -6.76 1.16 14.33
CA PRO A 192 -7.26 2.51 14.62
C PRO A 192 -6.68 3.57 13.69
N PHE A 193 -5.39 3.45 13.30
CA PHE A 193 -4.70 4.50 12.54
C PHE A 193 -3.69 3.92 11.56
N VAL A 194 -3.63 4.53 10.37
CA VAL A 194 -2.56 4.34 9.38
C VAL A 194 -2.03 5.72 8.96
N PHE A 195 -0.71 5.88 9.03
CA PHE A 195 0.00 7.10 8.62
C PHE A 195 0.68 6.82 7.29
N THR A 196 0.22 7.46 6.22
CA THR A 196 0.73 7.25 4.86
C THR A 196 0.46 8.47 3.98
N LYS A 197 1.22 8.60 2.89
CA LYS A 197 0.95 9.54 1.79
C LYS A 197 0.29 8.85 0.59
N TYR A 198 0.08 7.55 0.67
CA TYR A 198 -0.57 6.78 -0.38
C TYR A 198 -2.03 7.24 -0.57
N LYS A 199 -2.44 7.39 -1.82
CA LYS A 199 -3.78 7.88 -2.16
C LYS A 199 -4.78 6.77 -2.52
N GLY A 200 -4.35 5.51 -2.50
CA GLY A 200 -5.23 4.34 -2.70
C GLY A 200 -5.97 3.93 -1.43
N VAL A 201 -6.65 2.80 -1.49
CA VAL A 201 -7.52 2.32 -0.39
C VAL A 201 -6.71 1.87 0.82
N ASP A 202 -5.65 1.10 0.62
CA ASP A 202 -4.76 0.62 1.68
C ASP A 202 -3.30 0.62 1.17
N PRO A 203 -2.33 1.21 1.89
CA PRO A 203 -0.92 1.15 1.49
C PRO A 203 -0.32 -0.26 1.61
N GLU A 204 -0.90 -1.13 2.42
CA GLU A 204 -0.42 -2.48 2.68
C GLU A 204 -1.13 -3.50 1.80
N VAL A 205 -0.72 -3.54 0.53
CA VAL A 205 -1.28 -4.46 -0.47
C VAL A 205 -0.24 -5.51 -0.84
N PHE A 206 -0.62 -6.78 -0.73
CA PHE A 206 0.24 -7.87 -1.17
C PHE A 206 0.53 -7.78 -2.68
N GLY A 207 1.81 -7.86 -3.05
CA GLY A 207 2.24 -7.76 -4.45
C GLY A 207 2.19 -6.36 -5.04
N GLY A 208 1.67 -5.34 -4.31
CA GLY A 208 1.68 -3.94 -4.72
C GLY A 208 0.66 -3.54 -5.78
N TYR A 209 -0.29 -4.40 -6.11
CA TYR A 209 -1.40 -4.08 -7.03
C TYR A 209 -2.67 -3.77 -6.24
N ASP A 210 -2.97 -2.47 -6.05
CA ASP A 210 -4.15 -2.01 -5.32
C ASP A 210 -5.37 -1.97 -6.23
N GLY A 211 -5.99 -3.13 -6.40
CA GLY A 211 -7.26 -3.31 -7.13
C GLY A 211 -8.45 -3.61 -6.23
N THR A 212 -8.27 -3.58 -4.91
CA THR A 212 -9.28 -3.95 -3.93
C THR A 212 -10.07 -2.73 -3.46
N LEU A 213 -11.40 -2.82 -3.49
CA LEU A 213 -12.30 -1.76 -3.02
C LEU A 213 -12.66 -1.89 -1.53
N TYR A 214 -12.18 -2.94 -0.84
CA TYR A 214 -12.57 -3.21 0.53
C TYR A 214 -11.52 -2.72 1.54
N PRO A 215 -11.77 -1.60 2.25
CA PRO A 215 -10.84 -1.09 3.26
C PRO A 215 -10.83 -1.98 4.50
N ARG A 216 -9.71 -2.00 5.22
CA ARG A 216 -9.62 -2.67 6.52
C ARG A 216 -10.50 -1.95 7.54
N PRO A 217 -11.43 -2.66 8.21
CA PRO A 217 -12.29 -2.04 9.20
C PRO A 217 -11.53 -1.75 10.50
N MET A 218 -11.91 -0.65 11.15
CA MET A 218 -11.61 -0.44 12.56
C MET A 218 -12.56 -1.30 13.39
N THR A 219 -12.02 -2.09 14.33
CA THR A 219 -12.82 -3.01 15.15
C THR A 219 -12.66 -2.67 16.62
N PHE A 220 -13.78 -2.57 17.33
CA PHE A 220 -13.82 -2.38 18.78
C PHE A 220 -14.22 -3.69 19.46
N LEU A 221 -13.51 -4.02 20.54
CA LEU A 221 -13.77 -5.22 21.33
C LEU A 221 -13.74 -4.88 22.81
N LEU A 222 -14.72 -5.43 23.56
CA LEU A 222 -14.74 -5.42 25.03
C LEU A 222 -14.63 -6.85 25.52
N GLY A 223 -13.82 -7.08 26.54
CA GLY A 223 -13.63 -8.39 27.12
C GLY A 223 -13.52 -8.35 28.64
N VAL A 224 -13.88 -9.46 29.26
CA VAL A 224 -13.79 -9.67 30.70
C VAL A 224 -13.14 -11.02 30.96
N ASN A 225 -12.09 -11.06 31.78
CA ASN A 225 -11.47 -12.27 32.28
C ASN A 225 -11.74 -12.37 33.78
N LEU A 226 -12.26 -13.51 34.24
CA LEU A 226 -12.56 -13.78 35.65
C LEU A 226 -11.80 -15.01 36.11
N ASN A 227 -11.14 -14.92 37.28
CA ASN A 227 -10.44 -16.03 37.93
C ASN A 227 -11.04 -16.27 39.32
N PHE A 228 -11.69 -17.42 39.49
CA PHE A 228 -12.35 -17.85 40.71
C PHE A 228 -11.43 -18.61 41.64
#